data_7e438f3c6e7330db1aa8aedaa11f870d
#
_entry.id   7e438f3c6e7330db1aa8aedaa11f870d
#
_cell.length_a   1.000
_cell.length_b   1.000
_cell.length_c   1.000
_cell.angle_alpha   90.00
_cell.angle_beta   90.00
_cell.angle_gamma   90.00
#
_symmetry.space_group_name_H-M   'P 1'
#
loop_
_entity.id
_entity.type
_entity.pdbx_description
1 polymer ?
#
loop_
_entity_poly.entity_id
_entity_poly.type
_entity_poly.pdbx_seq_one_letter_code
_entity_poly.pdbx_strand_id
1 'polypeptide(L)'
;PEEVRPPAVLQQTLDYLVHQLVPREPSDPHFAAAQPFLWNRTRAIRQDFIVQSESGAIAIACHERIARYHILCLHWKGGVGAEAWSEQQELEQLRKTLRSLMEYYDDARAIGHTYDTEPEFRAYNLLLHVRDPEALREVELLPAPVFLAPPLQWALTFRTMIQRSNLLEKRGQPSNTEATPNFFTRALDAVRRPDVGYLMACLAENLFPTVRIGAVKALARAYLPQHHGLPLTYLTRI
;
A
#
# COMPACT_ATOMS: atom_id res chain seq x y z
N PRO A 1 -6.07 -27.50 -18.92
CA PRO A 1 -7.39 -26.83 -18.70
C PRO A 1 -8.23 -27.53 -17.62
N GLU A 2 -8.20 -28.88 -17.51
CA GLU A 2 -8.99 -29.63 -16.54
C GLU A 2 -8.58 -29.40 -15.07
N GLU A 3 -7.38 -28.88 -14.83
CA GLU A 3 -6.84 -28.61 -13.49
C GLU A 3 -7.09 -27.18 -13.01
N VAL A 4 -7.60 -26.29 -13.86
CA VAL A 4 -7.81 -24.87 -13.52
C VAL A 4 -9.21 -24.69 -12.93
N ARG A 5 -9.27 -24.10 -11.74
CA ARG A 5 -10.53 -23.89 -11.01
C ARG A 5 -11.39 -22.80 -11.66
N PRO A 6 -12.69 -23.04 -11.89
CA PRO A 6 -13.60 -22.00 -12.42
C PRO A 6 -13.70 -20.77 -11.50
N PRO A 7 -14.03 -19.58 -12.02
CA PRO A 7 -14.10 -18.33 -11.23
C PRO A 7 -14.95 -18.42 -9.96
N ALA A 8 -16.11 -19.06 -10.02
CA ALA A 8 -16.98 -19.25 -8.85
C ALA A 8 -16.31 -20.11 -7.75
N VAL A 9 -15.55 -21.14 -8.15
CA VAL A 9 -14.81 -21.99 -7.21
C VAL A 9 -13.63 -21.23 -6.61
N LEU A 10 -12.98 -20.37 -7.40
CA LEU A 10 -11.90 -19.49 -6.89
C LEU A 10 -12.42 -18.51 -5.84
N GLN A 11 -13.60 -17.92 -6.07
CA GLN A 11 -14.26 -17.05 -5.11
C GLN A 11 -14.59 -17.79 -3.80
N GLN A 12 -15.22 -18.98 -3.89
CA GLN A 12 -15.53 -19.80 -2.72
C GLN A 12 -14.25 -20.22 -1.96
N THR A 13 -13.19 -20.56 -2.71
CA THR A 13 -11.87 -20.87 -2.10
C THR A 13 -11.35 -19.68 -1.34
N LEU A 14 -11.39 -18.48 -1.92
CA LEU A 14 -10.94 -17.26 -1.25
C LEU A 14 -11.80 -16.91 -0.04
N ASP A 15 -13.11 -17.12 -0.12
CA ASP A 15 -14.05 -16.95 0.99
C ASP A 15 -13.64 -17.84 2.18
N TYR A 16 -13.36 -19.09 1.93
CA TYR A 16 -12.87 -20.01 2.96
C TYR A 16 -11.54 -19.54 3.56
N LEU A 17 -10.56 -19.19 2.72
CA LEU A 17 -9.25 -18.74 3.19
C LEU A 17 -9.37 -17.51 4.10
N VAL A 18 -10.16 -16.51 3.68
CA VAL A 18 -10.29 -15.25 4.43
C VAL A 18 -11.10 -15.43 5.71
N HIS A 19 -12.20 -16.18 5.67
CA HIS A 19 -13.10 -16.27 6.82
C HIS A 19 -12.70 -17.33 7.85
N GLN A 20 -11.95 -18.36 7.44
CA GLN A 20 -11.59 -19.47 8.31
C GLN A 20 -10.12 -19.47 8.75
N LEU A 21 -9.22 -18.91 7.93
CA LEU A 21 -7.78 -19.03 8.17
C LEU A 21 -7.09 -17.70 8.48
N VAL A 22 -7.62 -16.58 8.01
CA VAL A 22 -7.08 -15.26 8.38
C VAL A 22 -7.57 -14.94 9.80
N PRO A 23 -6.69 -14.75 10.77
CA PRO A 23 -7.09 -14.45 12.14
C PRO A 23 -7.66 -13.02 12.24
N ARG A 24 -8.34 -12.75 13.33
CA ARG A 24 -8.91 -11.43 13.62
C ARG A 24 -7.88 -10.45 14.20
N GLU A 25 -6.82 -10.98 14.79
CA GLU A 25 -5.81 -10.21 15.50
C GLU A 25 -4.39 -10.65 15.09
N PRO A 26 -3.42 -9.71 15.03
CA PRO A 26 -2.03 -10.03 14.68
C PRO A 26 -1.32 -10.88 15.74
N SER A 27 -1.83 -10.88 16.96
CA SER A 27 -1.30 -11.65 18.10
C SER A 27 -1.68 -13.13 18.10
N ASP A 28 -2.55 -13.56 17.18
CA ASP A 28 -2.95 -14.96 17.09
C ASP A 28 -1.73 -15.82 16.64
N PRO A 29 -1.27 -16.77 17.46
CA PRO A 29 -0.10 -17.59 17.15
C PRO A 29 -0.28 -18.47 15.91
N HIS A 30 -1.52 -18.76 15.53
CA HIS A 30 -1.82 -19.54 14.34
C HIS A 30 -1.55 -18.77 13.03
N PHE A 31 -1.52 -17.45 13.07
CA PHE A 31 -1.30 -16.66 11.87
C PHE A 31 0.08 -16.87 11.26
N ALA A 32 1.13 -16.85 12.06
CA ALA A 32 2.50 -17.09 11.60
C ALA A 32 2.66 -18.44 10.89
N ALA A 33 1.94 -19.47 11.37
CA ALA A 33 1.93 -20.79 10.74
C ALA A 33 1.05 -20.85 9.47
N ALA A 34 -0.07 -20.12 9.44
CA ALA A 34 -1.00 -20.10 8.30
C ALA A 34 -0.54 -19.19 7.16
N GLN A 35 0.23 -18.14 7.44
CA GLN A 35 0.62 -17.12 6.47
C GLN A 35 1.32 -17.69 5.22
N PRO A 36 2.30 -18.59 5.27
CA PRO A 36 2.93 -19.16 4.08
C PRO A 36 1.95 -19.94 3.21
N PHE A 37 1.00 -20.62 3.83
CA PHE A 37 -0.06 -21.34 3.11
C PHE A 37 -1.02 -20.35 2.43
N LEU A 38 -1.48 -19.33 3.14
CA LEU A 38 -2.34 -18.26 2.61
C LEU A 38 -1.67 -17.52 1.44
N TRP A 39 -0.40 -17.20 1.60
CA TRP A 39 0.41 -16.56 0.56
C TRP A 39 0.45 -17.41 -0.73
N ASN A 40 0.71 -18.72 -0.61
CA ASN A 40 0.72 -19.64 -1.74
C ASN A 40 -0.67 -19.77 -2.38
N ARG A 41 -1.73 -19.86 -1.56
CA ARG A 41 -3.10 -20.06 -2.08
C ARG A 41 -3.65 -18.82 -2.77
N THR A 42 -3.45 -17.63 -2.22
CA THR A 42 -3.84 -16.36 -2.86
C THR A 42 -3.09 -16.16 -4.18
N ARG A 43 -1.81 -16.50 -4.24
CA ARG A 43 -1.04 -16.48 -5.47
C ARG A 43 -1.61 -17.47 -6.51
N ALA A 44 -1.94 -18.71 -6.12
CA ALA A 44 -2.52 -19.70 -7.02
C ALA A 44 -3.88 -19.26 -7.56
N ILE A 45 -4.74 -18.64 -6.73
CA ILE A 45 -6.02 -18.07 -7.17
C ILE A 45 -5.82 -17.04 -8.29
N ARG A 46 -4.87 -16.11 -8.12
CA ARG A 46 -4.56 -15.10 -9.15
C ARG A 46 -4.02 -15.73 -10.44
N GLN A 47 -3.18 -16.77 -10.33
CA GLN A 47 -2.66 -17.48 -11.48
C GLN A 47 -3.78 -18.17 -12.26
N ASP A 48 -4.76 -18.78 -11.59
CA ASP A 48 -5.89 -19.43 -12.25
C ASP A 48 -6.75 -18.40 -13.02
N PHE A 49 -6.96 -17.19 -12.49
CA PHE A 49 -7.64 -16.10 -13.22
C PHE A 49 -6.88 -15.69 -14.48
N ILE A 50 -5.54 -15.54 -14.36
CA ILE A 50 -4.69 -15.16 -15.49
C ILE A 50 -4.72 -16.22 -16.59
N VAL A 51 -4.59 -17.50 -16.24
CA VAL A 51 -4.62 -18.61 -17.21
C VAL A 51 -5.95 -18.68 -17.96
N GLN A 52 -7.05 -18.31 -17.31
CA GLN A 52 -8.38 -18.27 -17.91
C GLN A 52 -8.68 -16.97 -18.65
N SER A 53 -7.76 -15.98 -18.59
CA SER A 53 -8.00 -14.62 -19.10
C SER A 53 -9.28 -13.99 -18.53
N GLU A 54 -9.57 -14.29 -17.25
CA GLU A 54 -10.78 -13.82 -16.57
C GLU A 54 -10.48 -12.51 -15.86
N SER A 55 -11.13 -11.42 -16.31
CA SER A 55 -10.99 -10.06 -15.79
C SER A 55 -12.32 -9.46 -15.31
N GLY A 56 -13.39 -10.26 -15.26
CA GLY A 56 -14.73 -9.82 -14.89
C GLY A 56 -14.89 -9.51 -13.39
N ALA A 57 -16.13 -9.25 -12.98
CA ALA A 57 -16.48 -8.81 -11.63
C ALA A 57 -15.99 -9.76 -10.53
N ILE A 58 -16.00 -11.07 -10.75
CA ILE A 58 -15.49 -12.06 -9.77
C ILE A 58 -13.97 -11.92 -9.61
N ALA A 59 -13.24 -11.76 -10.72
CA ALA A 59 -11.79 -11.58 -10.70
C ALA A 59 -11.42 -10.29 -9.97
N ILE A 60 -12.10 -9.18 -10.25
CA ILE A 60 -11.92 -7.90 -9.57
C ILE A 60 -12.14 -8.07 -8.07
N ALA A 61 -13.31 -8.57 -7.64
CA ALA A 61 -13.61 -8.75 -6.22
C ALA A 61 -12.61 -9.65 -5.49
N CYS A 62 -12.13 -10.71 -6.15
CA CYS A 62 -11.09 -11.57 -5.57
C CYS A 62 -9.75 -10.86 -5.43
N HIS A 63 -9.31 -10.13 -6.46
CA HIS A 63 -8.04 -9.37 -6.41
C HIS A 63 -8.09 -8.24 -5.38
N GLU A 64 -9.22 -7.55 -5.22
CA GLU A 64 -9.41 -6.55 -4.18
C GLU A 64 -9.20 -7.15 -2.77
N ARG A 65 -9.81 -8.28 -2.50
CA ARG A 65 -9.67 -8.97 -1.21
C ARG A 65 -8.25 -9.47 -0.97
N ILE A 66 -7.61 -10.01 -2.02
CA ILE A 66 -6.20 -10.44 -1.96
C ILE A 66 -5.28 -9.24 -1.69
N ALA A 67 -5.52 -8.10 -2.34
CA ALA A 67 -4.74 -6.87 -2.08
C ALA A 67 -4.90 -6.40 -0.63
N ARG A 68 -6.13 -6.36 -0.09
CA ARG A 68 -6.37 -6.02 1.31
C ARG A 68 -5.68 -7.00 2.27
N TYR A 69 -5.70 -8.30 1.96
CA TYR A 69 -4.96 -9.31 2.73
C TYR A 69 -3.46 -9.03 2.74
N HIS A 70 -2.83 -8.76 1.61
CA HIS A 70 -1.40 -8.46 1.54
C HIS A 70 -1.03 -7.17 2.31
N ILE A 71 -1.90 -6.15 2.32
CA ILE A 71 -1.71 -4.94 3.12
C ILE A 71 -1.73 -5.27 4.62
N LEU A 72 -2.65 -6.12 5.07
CA LEU A 72 -2.69 -6.59 6.46
C LEU A 72 -1.43 -7.38 6.83
N CYS A 73 -0.96 -8.28 5.95
CA CYS A 73 0.27 -9.04 6.18
C CYS A 73 1.49 -8.14 6.32
N LEU A 74 1.58 -7.06 5.53
CA LEU A 74 2.65 -6.07 5.65
C LEU A 74 2.61 -5.35 7.01
N HIS A 75 1.43 -4.92 7.44
CA HIS A 75 1.24 -4.25 8.72
C HIS A 75 1.53 -5.20 9.91
N TRP A 76 1.04 -6.42 9.83
CA TRP A 76 1.24 -7.44 10.86
C TRP A 76 2.60 -8.12 10.80
N LYS A 77 3.43 -7.83 9.80
CA LYS A 77 4.76 -8.42 9.57
C LYS A 77 4.74 -9.95 9.60
N GLY A 78 3.71 -10.53 9.00
CA GLY A 78 3.50 -11.98 8.95
C GLY A 78 3.07 -12.62 10.28
N GLY A 79 2.82 -11.84 11.32
CA GLY A 79 2.44 -12.32 12.65
C GLY A 79 3.61 -12.50 13.63
N VAL A 80 3.30 -12.78 14.87
CA VAL A 80 4.29 -12.99 15.92
C VAL A 80 5.08 -14.28 15.67
N GLY A 81 6.41 -14.19 15.64
CA GLY A 81 7.29 -15.34 15.43
C GLY A 81 7.39 -15.84 13.99
N ALA A 82 6.97 -15.05 13.01
CA ALA A 82 7.06 -15.40 11.59
C ALA A 82 8.49 -15.25 11.04
N GLU A 83 9.38 -16.20 11.40
CA GLU A 83 10.80 -16.18 10.95
C GLU A 83 10.96 -16.26 9.43
N ALA A 84 10.04 -16.94 8.75
CA ALA A 84 10.07 -17.15 7.30
C ALA A 84 9.40 -16.02 6.50
N TRP A 85 8.80 -15.01 7.16
CA TRP A 85 8.12 -13.92 6.48
C TRP A 85 9.10 -12.93 5.85
N SER A 86 8.80 -12.51 4.64
CA SER A 86 9.60 -11.53 3.90
C SER A 86 8.75 -10.37 3.41
N GLU A 87 9.03 -9.18 3.93
CA GLU A 87 8.39 -7.93 3.50
C GLU A 87 8.53 -7.71 1.99
N GLN A 88 9.70 -7.99 1.43
CA GLN A 88 9.95 -7.82 0.01
C GLN A 88 9.05 -8.72 -0.85
N GLN A 89 8.88 -9.98 -0.46
CA GLN A 89 8.01 -10.92 -1.17
C GLN A 89 6.54 -10.51 -1.06
N GLU A 90 6.12 -10.04 0.10
CA GLU A 90 4.76 -9.57 0.34
C GLU A 90 4.44 -8.33 -0.52
N LEU A 91 5.35 -7.34 -0.54
CA LEU A 91 5.25 -6.16 -1.40
C LEU A 91 5.21 -6.52 -2.89
N GLU A 92 5.97 -7.52 -3.31
CA GLU A 92 5.96 -7.98 -4.70
C GLU A 92 4.60 -8.58 -5.09
N GLN A 93 4.00 -9.40 -4.22
CA GLN A 93 2.66 -9.96 -4.48
C GLN A 93 1.60 -8.88 -4.49
N LEU A 94 1.66 -7.94 -3.58
CA LEU A 94 0.74 -6.79 -3.56
C LEU A 94 0.85 -5.95 -4.85
N ARG A 95 2.06 -5.63 -5.29
CA ARG A 95 2.27 -4.89 -6.57
C ARG A 95 1.69 -5.63 -7.76
N LYS A 96 1.92 -6.95 -7.87
CA LYS A 96 1.37 -7.78 -8.94
C LYS A 96 -0.16 -7.80 -8.90
N THR A 97 -0.74 -7.90 -7.70
CA THR A 97 -2.20 -7.90 -7.52
C THR A 97 -2.81 -6.57 -7.93
N LEU A 98 -2.21 -5.46 -7.49
CA LEU A 98 -2.70 -4.12 -7.84
C LEU A 98 -2.52 -3.83 -9.33
N ARG A 99 -1.43 -4.28 -9.96
CA ARG A 99 -1.25 -4.12 -11.40
C ARG A 99 -2.37 -4.81 -12.19
N SER A 100 -2.69 -6.05 -11.87
CA SER A 100 -3.83 -6.74 -12.50
C SER A 100 -5.14 -5.99 -12.27
N LEU A 101 -5.37 -5.47 -11.06
CA LEU A 101 -6.56 -4.66 -10.78
C LEU A 101 -6.63 -3.39 -11.63
N MET A 102 -5.50 -2.69 -11.82
CA MET A 102 -5.48 -1.49 -12.68
C MET A 102 -5.91 -1.84 -14.11
N GLU A 103 -5.38 -2.92 -14.66
CA GLU A 103 -5.74 -3.43 -15.98
C GLU A 103 -7.23 -3.83 -16.05
N TYR A 104 -7.74 -4.56 -15.06
CA TYR A 104 -9.14 -4.99 -15.01
C TYR A 104 -10.12 -3.83 -14.89
N TYR A 105 -9.81 -2.79 -14.12
CA TYR A 105 -10.65 -1.60 -14.05
C TYR A 105 -10.65 -0.81 -15.36
N ASP A 106 -9.52 -0.73 -16.05
CA ASP A 106 -9.44 -0.05 -17.34
C ASP A 106 -10.21 -0.81 -18.42
N ASP A 107 -10.10 -2.15 -18.46
CA ASP A 107 -10.88 -3.03 -19.35
C ASP A 107 -12.38 -2.91 -19.08
N ALA A 108 -12.79 -2.97 -17.81
CA ALA A 108 -14.18 -2.81 -17.41
C ALA A 108 -14.75 -1.44 -17.83
N ARG A 109 -13.98 -0.38 -17.66
CA ARG A 109 -14.38 0.96 -18.09
C ARG A 109 -14.53 1.08 -19.59
N ALA A 110 -13.67 0.40 -20.37
CA ALA A 110 -13.74 0.40 -21.83
C ALA A 110 -15.07 -0.19 -22.35
N ILE A 111 -15.70 -1.08 -21.57
CA ILE A 111 -17.02 -1.66 -21.87
C ILE A 111 -18.17 -1.01 -21.09
N GLY A 112 -17.93 0.13 -20.43
CA GLY A 112 -18.95 0.92 -19.74
C GLY A 112 -19.26 0.49 -18.30
N HIS A 113 -18.48 -0.40 -17.70
CA HIS A 113 -18.62 -0.78 -16.29
C HIS A 113 -17.71 0.05 -15.37
N THR A 114 -18.23 0.42 -14.21
CA THR A 114 -17.50 1.18 -13.17
C THR A 114 -17.63 0.48 -11.83
N TYR A 115 -16.62 0.66 -10.98
CA TYR A 115 -16.55 0.07 -9.64
C TYR A 115 -16.32 1.16 -8.60
N ASP A 116 -17.17 1.24 -7.60
CA ASP A 116 -17.07 2.22 -6.51
C ASP A 116 -15.80 2.03 -5.66
N THR A 117 -15.22 0.84 -5.71
CA THR A 117 -13.99 0.47 -5.01
C THR A 117 -12.72 0.90 -5.75
N GLU A 118 -12.80 1.20 -7.05
CA GLU A 118 -11.63 1.56 -7.86
C GLU A 118 -10.76 2.65 -7.24
N PRO A 119 -11.30 3.77 -6.70
CA PRO A 119 -10.48 4.83 -6.12
C PRO A 119 -9.60 4.38 -4.96
N GLU A 120 -10.07 3.43 -4.13
CA GLU A 120 -9.31 2.84 -3.03
C GLU A 120 -8.04 2.15 -3.56
N PHE A 121 -8.18 1.30 -4.57
CA PHE A 121 -7.05 0.52 -5.10
C PHE A 121 -6.11 1.36 -5.98
N ARG A 122 -6.62 2.36 -6.70
CA ARG A 122 -5.78 3.37 -7.37
C ARG A 122 -4.92 4.14 -6.35
N ALA A 123 -5.48 4.48 -5.18
CA ALA A 123 -4.74 5.11 -4.10
C ALA A 123 -3.67 4.18 -3.52
N TYR A 124 -3.96 2.89 -3.31
CA TYR A 124 -2.96 1.91 -2.86
C TYR A 124 -1.82 1.76 -3.87
N ASN A 125 -2.14 1.69 -5.16
CA ASN A 125 -1.13 1.61 -6.22
C ASN A 125 -0.23 2.85 -6.21
N LEU A 126 -0.79 4.04 -6.08
CA LEU A 126 -0.05 5.31 -6.01
C LEU A 126 0.90 5.36 -4.80
N LEU A 127 0.48 4.86 -3.63
CA LEU A 127 1.31 4.81 -2.42
C LEU A 127 2.48 3.84 -2.55
N LEU A 128 2.28 2.69 -3.20
CA LEU A 128 3.38 1.74 -3.45
C LEU A 128 4.41 2.26 -4.46
N HIS A 129 3.98 3.14 -5.34
CA HIS A 129 4.80 3.74 -6.38
C HIS A 129 5.01 5.25 -6.15
N VAL A 130 5.15 5.64 -4.86
CA VAL A 130 5.24 7.05 -4.44
C VAL A 130 6.32 7.85 -5.17
N ARG A 131 7.39 7.19 -5.62
CA ARG A 131 8.52 7.81 -6.34
C ARG A 131 8.41 7.72 -7.85
N ASP A 132 7.48 6.92 -8.36
CA ASP A 132 7.30 6.70 -9.78
C ASP A 132 6.46 7.83 -10.40
N PRO A 133 7.00 8.59 -11.37
CA PRO A 133 6.23 9.61 -12.07
C PRO A 133 5.14 9.03 -12.97
N GLU A 134 5.32 7.81 -13.51
CA GLU A 134 4.32 7.18 -14.36
C GLU A 134 3.04 6.84 -13.58
N ALA A 135 3.18 6.36 -12.34
CA ALA A 135 2.02 6.12 -11.47
C ALA A 135 1.20 7.41 -11.21
N LEU A 136 1.84 8.59 -11.20
CA LEU A 136 1.11 9.85 -11.11
C LEU A 136 0.38 10.17 -12.41
N ARG A 137 1.04 10.00 -13.56
CA ARG A 137 0.40 10.25 -14.86
C ARG A 137 -0.80 9.36 -15.10
N GLU A 138 -0.71 8.07 -14.74
CA GLU A 138 -1.84 7.15 -14.80
C GLU A 138 -3.04 7.69 -14.00
N VAL A 139 -2.79 8.20 -12.79
CA VAL A 139 -3.82 8.78 -11.94
C VAL A 139 -4.41 10.07 -12.53
N GLU A 140 -3.59 10.93 -13.13
CA GLU A 140 -4.04 12.19 -13.75
C GLU A 140 -4.94 11.96 -14.98
N LEU A 141 -4.84 10.80 -15.63
CA LEU A 141 -5.67 10.41 -16.77
C LEU A 141 -7.01 9.76 -16.37
N LEU A 142 -7.25 9.53 -15.09
CA LEU A 142 -8.49 8.90 -14.61
C LEU A 142 -9.70 9.82 -14.80
N PRO A 143 -10.89 9.24 -15.00
CA PRO A 143 -12.14 9.99 -15.02
C PRO A 143 -12.36 10.79 -13.73
N ALA A 144 -12.98 11.95 -13.83
CA ALA A 144 -13.21 12.85 -12.70
C ALA A 144 -13.84 12.19 -11.46
N PRO A 145 -14.84 11.30 -11.57
CA PRO A 145 -15.41 10.62 -10.40
C PRO A 145 -14.38 9.78 -9.62
N VAL A 146 -13.46 9.11 -10.32
CA VAL A 146 -12.39 8.32 -9.69
C VAL A 146 -11.29 9.23 -9.16
N PHE A 147 -10.85 10.19 -9.99
CA PHE A 147 -9.78 11.12 -9.63
C PHE A 147 -10.11 11.95 -8.39
N LEU A 148 -11.34 12.50 -8.32
CA LEU A 148 -11.78 13.37 -7.22
C LEU A 148 -12.21 12.61 -5.96
N ALA A 149 -12.21 11.28 -5.97
CA ALA A 149 -12.63 10.49 -4.83
C ALA A 149 -11.69 10.69 -3.62
N PRO A 150 -12.24 10.77 -2.39
CA PRO A 150 -11.46 11.09 -1.19
C PRO A 150 -10.23 10.21 -0.95
N PRO A 151 -10.26 8.88 -1.14
CA PRO A 151 -9.08 8.04 -0.92
C PRO A 151 -7.93 8.41 -1.85
N LEU A 152 -8.22 8.70 -3.11
CA LEU A 152 -7.20 9.04 -4.10
C LEU A 152 -6.64 10.45 -3.87
N GLN A 153 -7.48 11.42 -3.51
CA GLN A 153 -7.06 12.79 -3.17
C GLN A 153 -6.17 12.80 -1.90
N TRP A 154 -6.50 11.97 -0.92
CA TRP A 154 -5.64 11.78 0.24
C TRP A 154 -4.27 11.22 -0.16
N ALA A 155 -4.23 10.16 -0.97
CA ALA A 155 -2.99 9.54 -1.44
C ALA A 155 -2.11 10.52 -2.24
N LEU A 156 -2.69 11.35 -3.11
CA LEU A 156 -1.99 12.40 -3.85
C LEU A 156 -1.37 13.45 -2.91
N THR A 157 -2.13 13.89 -1.92
CA THR A 157 -1.67 14.84 -0.91
C THR A 157 -0.53 14.24 -0.08
N PHE A 158 -0.69 13.01 0.39
CA PHE A 158 0.30 12.29 1.17
C PHE A 158 1.59 12.05 0.36
N ARG A 159 1.47 11.61 -0.90
CA ARG A 159 2.59 11.48 -1.84
C ARG A 159 3.38 12.78 -1.96
N THR A 160 2.70 13.91 -2.10
CA THR A 160 3.35 15.22 -2.20
C THR A 160 4.12 15.56 -0.93
N MET A 161 3.58 15.27 0.25
CA MET A 161 4.28 15.47 1.53
C MET A 161 5.53 14.59 1.62
N ILE A 162 5.43 13.30 1.23
CA ILE A 162 6.57 12.39 1.22
C ILE A 162 7.67 12.85 0.28
N GLN A 163 7.33 13.26 -0.94
CA GLN A 163 8.29 13.73 -1.91
C GLN A 163 9.00 15.01 -1.47
N ARG A 164 8.28 15.93 -0.84
CA ARG A 164 8.86 17.17 -0.31
C ARG A 164 9.71 16.94 0.93
N SER A 165 9.35 15.99 1.78
CA SER A 165 10.12 15.63 2.98
C SER A 165 11.42 14.89 2.65
N ASN A 166 11.43 14.12 1.59
CA ASN A 166 12.54 13.31 1.14
C ASN A 166 12.88 13.66 -0.30
N LEU A 167 13.32 14.88 -0.52
CA LEU A 167 13.93 15.20 -1.80
C LEU A 167 15.05 14.22 -2.08
N LEU A 168 14.77 13.39 -3.04
CA LEU A 168 15.68 12.40 -3.57
C LEU A 168 16.99 13.11 -3.85
N GLU A 169 18.04 12.75 -3.13
CA GLU A 169 19.39 13.09 -3.51
C GLU A 169 19.65 12.47 -4.88
N LYS A 170 19.28 13.17 -5.93
CA LYS A 170 19.78 12.83 -7.26
C LYS A 170 21.27 13.15 -7.20
N ARG A 171 22.08 12.19 -7.59
CA ARG A 171 23.54 12.34 -7.65
C ARG A 171 23.89 13.66 -8.35
N GLY A 172 24.53 14.58 -7.65
CA GLY A 172 24.92 15.91 -8.16
C GLY A 172 23.90 17.04 -7.97
N GLN A 173 22.74 16.81 -7.37
CA GLN A 173 21.86 17.91 -6.92
C GLN A 173 22.03 18.16 -5.43
N PRO A 174 22.09 19.44 -4.99
CA PRO A 174 22.10 19.75 -3.56
C PRO A 174 20.82 19.17 -2.94
N SER A 175 21.00 18.47 -1.80
CA SER A 175 19.85 18.06 -0.99
C SER A 175 19.03 19.30 -0.67
N ASN A 176 17.70 19.22 -0.80
CA ASN A 176 16.83 20.31 -0.38
C ASN A 176 16.98 20.48 1.12
N THR A 177 17.77 21.48 1.48
CA THR A 177 18.05 21.86 2.88
C THR A 177 17.09 22.90 3.37
N GLU A 178 16.15 23.34 2.54
CA GLU A 178 15.11 24.24 3.00
C GLU A 178 14.29 23.51 4.06
N ALA A 179 14.50 23.93 5.28
CA ALA A 179 13.77 23.49 6.46
C ALA A 179 12.30 23.97 6.44
N THR A 180 11.86 24.42 5.32
CA THR A 180 10.52 24.89 5.04
C THR A 180 9.65 23.76 4.54
N PRO A 181 8.52 23.66 5.00
CA PRO A 181 7.92 23.52 6.30
C PRO A 181 7.97 22.03 6.72
N ASN A 182 7.83 21.75 7.98
CA ASN A 182 7.83 20.42 8.62
C ASN A 182 6.87 19.41 7.95
N PHE A 183 7.15 19.00 6.71
CA PHE A 183 6.30 18.05 5.98
C PHE A 183 6.27 16.68 6.67
N PHE A 184 7.35 16.28 7.34
CA PHE A 184 7.37 15.02 8.10
C PHE A 184 6.31 15.00 9.21
N THR A 185 6.15 16.09 9.97
CA THR A 185 5.08 16.21 10.98
C THR A 185 3.71 16.10 10.31
N ARG A 186 3.49 16.86 9.24
CA ARG A 186 2.23 16.83 8.49
C ARG A 186 1.94 15.46 7.88
N ALA A 187 2.96 14.76 7.39
CA ALA A 187 2.80 13.42 6.84
C ALA A 187 2.37 12.41 7.92
N LEU A 188 3.01 12.45 9.10
CA LEU A 188 2.62 11.57 10.21
C LEU A 188 1.23 11.92 10.75
N ASP A 189 0.89 13.20 10.85
CA ASP A 189 -0.44 13.65 11.29
C ASP A 189 -1.54 13.29 10.26
N ALA A 190 -1.22 13.33 8.97
CA ALA A 190 -2.16 12.97 7.92
C ALA A 190 -2.66 11.52 8.03
N VAL A 191 -1.81 10.60 8.50
CA VAL A 191 -2.18 9.18 8.70
C VAL A 191 -3.07 8.98 9.94
N ARG A 192 -2.95 9.86 10.95
CA ARG A 192 -3.74 9.79 12.19
C ARG A 192 -5.16 10.34 12.06
N ARG A 193 -5.48 10.93 10.91
CA ARG A 193 -6.81 11.54 10.69
C ARG A 193 -7.91 10.46 10.70
N PRO A 194 -9.07 10.75 11.29
CA PRO A 194 -10.17 9.79 11.42
C PRO A 194 -10.85 9.44 10.08
N ASP A 195 -10.65 10.26 9.05
CA ASP A 195 -11.17 10.04 7.70
C ASP A 195 -10.28 9.12 6.83
N VAL A 196 -9.13 8.69 7.36
CA VAL A 196 -8.25 7.76 6.67
C VAL A 196 -8.66 6.32 6.97
N GLY A 197 -8.92 5.55 5.91
CA GLY A 197 -9.26 4.14 6.05
C GLY A 197 -8.08 3.34 6.68
N TYR A 198 -8.43 2.36 7.52
CA TYR A 198 -7.44 1.56 8.26
C TYR A 198 -6.35 0.96 7.34
N LEU A 199 -6.73 0.32 6.24
CA LEU A 199 -5.77 -0.28 5.30
C LEU A 199 -4.89 0.75 4.60
N MET A 200 -5.42 1.95 4.36
CA MET A 200 -4.64 3.07 3.82
C MET A 200 -3.55 3.50 4.81
N ALA A 201 -3.88 3.58 6.11
CA ALA A 201 -2.93 3.89 7.16
C ALA A 201 -1.86 2.79 7.29
N CYS A 202 -2.26 1.50 7.28
CA CYS A 202 -1.35 0.36 7.29
C CYS A 202 -0.35 0.40 6.12
N LEU A 203 -0.83 0.74 4.92
CA LEU A 203 0.04 0.83 3.75
C LEU A 203 0.98 2.04 3.83
N ALA A 204 0.48 3.19 4.30
CA ALA A 204 1.30 4.40 4.49
C ALA A 204 2.42 4.20 5.53
N GLU A 205 2.24 3.33 6.51
CA GLU A 205 3.24 3.00 7.52
C GLU A 205 4.56 2.49 6.91
N ASN A 206 4.51 1.80 5.77
CA ASN A 206 5.71 1.34 5.06
C ASN A 206 6.60 2.50 4.58
N LEU A 207 6.06 3.72 4.51
CA LEU A 207 6.81 4.93 4.14
C LEU A 207 7.41 5.67 5.37
N PHE A 208 7.02 5.31 6.59
CA PHE A 208 7.49 5.98 7.81
C PHE A 208 9.01 5.93 8.00
N PRO A 209 9.73 4.83 7.74
CA PRO A 209 11.19 4.84 7.82
C PRO A 209 11.81 5.92 6.93
N THR A 210 11.28 6.06 5.71
CA THR A 210 11.73 7.09 4.76
C THR A 210 11.45 8.51 5.28
N VAL A 211 10.26 8.75 5.82
CA VAL A 211 9.88 10.04 6.42
C VAL A 211 10.76 10.37 7.62
N ARG A 212 10.96 9.41 8.53
CA ARG A 212 11.78 9.57 9.75
C ARG A 212 13.24 9.85 9.42
N ILE A 213 13.84 9.17 8.46
CA ILE A 213 15.20 9.44 8.01
C ILE A 213 15.32 10.88 7.48
N GLY A 214 14.34 11.32 6.67
CA GLY A 214 14.29 12.71 6.19
C GLY A 214 14.15 13.72 7.31
N ALA A 215 13.29 13.44 8.31
CA ALA A 215 13.09 14.26 9.47
C ALA A 215 14.38 14.43 10.28
N VAL A 216 15.08 13.31 10.59
CA VAL A 216 16.36 13.35 11.34
C VAL A 216 17.42 14.14 10.58
N LYS A 217 17.54 13.97 9.26
CA LYS A 217 18.45 14.76 8.43
C LYS A 217 18.15 16.26 8.47
N ALA A 218 16.87 16.65 8.39
CA ALA A 218 16.46 18.04 8.47
C ALA A 218 16.71 18.65 9.85
N LEU A 219 16.38 17.92 10.91
CA LEU A 219 16.62 18.34 12.29
C LEU A 219 18.12 18.48 12.61
N ALA A 220 18.95 17.54 12.16
CA ALA A 220 20.41 17.60 12.37
C ALA A 220 21.06 18.82 11.70
N ARG A 221 20.45 19.37 10.65
CA ARG A 221 20.90 20.61 9.99
C ARG A 221 20.35 21.87 10.63
N ALA A 222 19.11 21.81 11.12
CA ALA A 222 18.45 22.97 11.73
C ALA A 222 18.94 23.25 13.15
N TYR A 223 19.30 22.21 13.90
CA TYR A 223 19.74 22.31 15.30
C TYR A 223 21.19 21.90 15.42
N LEU A 224 22.07 22.93 15.49
CA LEU A 224 23.48 22.71 15.70
C LEU A 224 23.75 22.36 17.20
N PRO A 225 24.55 21.31 17.51
CA PRO A 225 24.81 20.89 18.89
C PRO A 225 25.40 22.00 19.78
N GLN A 226 26.02 22.99 19.16
CA GLN A 226 26.69 24.12 19.83
C GLN A 226 25.71 25.14 20.43
N HIS A 227 24.45 25.16 20.00
CA HIS A 227 23.50 26.23 20.35
C HIS A 227 22.21 25.78 21.04
N HIS A 228 22.11 24.65 21.62
CA HIS A 228 20.93 23.96 22.18
C HIS A 228 20.44 22.83 21.26
N GLY A 229 20.99 21.64 21.47
CA GLY A 229 20.52 20.44 20.77
C GLY A 229 19.07 20.10 21.13
N LEU A 230 18.38 19.41 20.23
CA LEU A 230 17.03 18.91 20.50
C LEU A 230 17.10 17.79 21.55
N PRO A 231 16.29 17.88 22.63
CA PRO A 231 16.17 16.78 23.58
C PRO A 231 15.67 15.50 22.88
N LEU A 232 16.27 14.36 23.21
CA LEU A 232 15.87 13.08 22.66
C LEU A 232 14.38 12.78 22.93
N THR A 233 13.88 13.24 24.09
CA THR A 233 12.46 13.15 24.48
C THR A 233 11.51 13.89 23.54
N TYR A 234 11.98 14.88 22.80
CA TYR A 234 11.17 15.54 21.76
C TYR A 234 11.02 14.64 20.53
N LEU A 235 12.09 13.96 20.13
CA LEU A 235 12.09 13.05 18.97
C LEU A 235 11.21 11.81 19.19
N THR A 236 11.04 11.37 20.44
CA THR A 236 10.17 10.23 20.76
C THR A 236 8.67 10.57 20.75
N ARG A 237 8.32 11.85 20.69
CA ARG A 237 6.92 12.33 20.64
C ARG A 237 6.41 12.60 19.20
N ILE A 238 7.31 12.67 18.24
CA ILE A 238 7.01 12.83 16.81
C ILE A 238 6.89 11.45 16.16
#